data_cdd0d08fd3d8655ed7cf082bbcd4a09c
#
_entry.id   cdd0d08fd3d8655ed7cf082bbcd4a09c
#
_cell.length_a   1.000
_cell.length_b   1.000
_cell.length_c   1.000
_cell.angle_alpha   90.00
_cell.angle_beta   90.00
_cell.angle_gamma   90.00
#
_symmetry.space_group_name_H-M   'P 1'
#
loop_
_entity.id
_entity.type
_entity.pdbx_description
1 polymer ?
#
loop_
_entity_poly.entity_id
_entity_poly.type
_entity_poly.pdbx_seq_one_letter_code
_entity_poly.pdbx_strand_id
1 'polypeptide(L)'
;MSELTATHLQAKGVKTIFVSNRTFTKAEALAERFNGKAVKLDNFVDYAKDADILITSTGAPHYIITEREAKKIASLRKGEPIVMIDIAVPRDIDPIVADMDGIYLFNIDSLESVVEENKAQREEEAHRAEPIIHDAIEELLDKLSYLTVRPM
;
A
#
# COMPACT_ATOMS: atom_id res chain seq x y z
N MET A 1 -4.07 0.63 -11.74
CA MET A 1 -3.22 0.54 -10.53
C MET A 1 -3.84 1.26 -9.34
N SER A 2 -4.15 2.56 -9.41
CA SER A 2 -4.70 3.36 -8.30
C SER A 2 -5.94 2.75 -7.63
N GLU A 3 -6.86 2.16 -8.38
CA GLU A 3 -8.07 1.52 -7.86
C GLU A 3 -7.75 0.29 -7.00
N LEU A 4 -6.86 -0.57 -7.48
CA LEU A 4 -6.42 -1.76 -6.73
C LEU A 4 -5.72 -1.37 -5.43
N THR A 5 -4.87 -0.35 -5.48
CA THR A 5 -4.18 0.21 -4.31
C THR A 5 -5.19 0.74 -3.29
N ALA A 6 -6.18 1.53 -3.71
CA ALA A 6 -7.23 2.05 -2.84
C ALA A 6 -8.06 0.93 -2.17
N THR A 7 -8.37 -0.15 -2.92
CA THR A 7 -9.05 -1.33 -2.37
C THR A 7 -8.25 -1.97 -1.24
N HIS A 8 -6.95 -2.17 -1.44
CA HIS A 8 -6.10 -2.78 -0.41
C HIS A 8 -5.91 -1.89 0.82
N LEU A 9 -5.76 -0.58 0.61
CA LEU A 9 -5.66 0.38 1.71
C LEU A 9 -6.93 0.42 2.55
N GLN A 10 -8.11 0.42 1.92
CA GLN A 10 -9.39 0.38 2.61
C GLN A 10 -9.55 -0.92 3.42
N ALA A 11 -9.17 -2.07 2.86
CA ALA A 11 -9.19 -3.35 3.57
C ALA A 11 -8.24 -3.38 4.78
N LYS A 12 -7.19 -2.54 4.79
CA LYS A 12 -6.25 -2.37 5.90
C LYS A 12 -6.67 -1.28 6.91
N GLY A 13 -7.87 -0.70 6.75
CA GLY A 13 -8.44 0.22 7.73
C GLY A 13 -8.05 1.69 7.55
N VAL A 14 -7.61 2.09 6.36
CA VAL A 14 -7.41 3.52 6.05
C VAL A 14 -8.74 4.25 6.17
N LYS A 15 -8.75 5.35 6.93
CA LYS A 15 -9.98 6.08 7.30
C LYS A 15 -10.41 7.10 6.25
N THR A 16 -9.44 7.78 5.62
CA THR A 16 -9.72 8.88 4.69
C THR A 16 -8.89 8.69 3.43
N ILE A 17 -9.54 8.76 2.29
CA ILE A 17 -8.90 8.67 0.97
C ILE A 17 -9.18 9.96 0.20
N PHE A 18 -8.12 10.65 -0.19
CA PHE A 18 -8.19 11.74 -1.16
C PHE A 18 -7.77 11.22 -2.53
N VAL A 19 -8.55 11.51 -3.54
CA VAL A 19 -8.27 11.09 -4.91
C VAL A 19 -8.07 12.32 -5.78
N SER A 20 -6.95 12.38 -6.47
CA SER A 20 -6.66 13.43 -7.44
C SER A 20 -6.38 12.84 -8.82
N ASN A 21 -6.87 13.48 -9.85
CA ASN A 21 -6.62 13.10 -11.24
C ASN A 21 -6.66 14.35 -12.12
N ARG A 22 -5.90 14.35 -13.22
CA ARG A 22 -5.95 15.40 -14.24
C ARG A 22 -7.37 15.61 -14.78
N THR A 23 -8.11 14.54 -14.94
CA THR A 23 -9.54 14.56 -15.29
C THR A 23 -10.35 14.46 -14.00
N PHE A 24 -10.93 15.57 -13.53
CA PHE A 24 -11.60 15.64 -12.24
C PHE A 24 -12.76 14.64 -12.10
N THR A 25 -13.54 14.42 -13.16
CA THR A 25 -14.64 13.42 -13.17
C THR A 25 -14.16 11.99 -12.90
N LYS A 26 -12.92 11.65 -13.30
CA LYS A 26 -12.32 10.35 -12.94
C LYS A 26 -11.94 10.28 -11.47
N ALA A 27 -11.50 11.41 -10.89
CA ALA A 27 -11.25 11.47 -9.45
C ALA A 27 -12.54 11.34 -8.65
N GLU A 28 -13.62 11.98 -9.09
CA GLU A 28 -14.95 11.87 -8.45
C GLU A 28 -15.46 10.43 -8.47
N ALA A 29 -15.46 9.78 -9.62
CA ALA A 29 -15.93 8.41 -9.75
C ALA A 29 -15.13 7.43 -8.88
N LEU A 30 -13.82 7.61 -8.77
CA LEU A 30 -12.99 6.78 -7.93
C LEU A 30 -13.19 7.10 -6.44
N ALA A 31 -13.28 8.36 -6.07
CA ALA A 31 -13.52 8.80 -4.70
C ALA A 31 -14.87 8.27 -4.16
N GLU A 32 -15.93 8.33 -4.96
CA GLU A 32 -17.25 7.83 -4.61
C GLU A 32 -17.21 6.33 -4.25
N ARG A 33 -16.50 5.52 -5.03
CA ARG A 33 -16.36 4.07 -4.79
C ARG A 33 -15.70 3.73 -3.46
N PHE A 34 -14.81 4.58 -2.97
CA PHE A 34 -14.06 4.37 -1.73
C PHE A 34 -14.52 5.26 -0.57
N ASN A 35 -15.68 5.90 -0.71
CA ASN A 35 -16.20 6.88 0.24
C ASN A 35 -15.13 7.93 0.61
N GLY A 36 -14.34 8.30 -0.38
CA GLY A 36 -13.26 9.28 -0.28
C GLY A 36 -13.66 10.65 -0.79
N LYS A 37 -12.69 11.53 -0.95
CA LYS A 37 -12.89 12.89 -1.43
C LYS A 37 -12.09 13.15 -2.71
N ALA A 38 -12.77 13.58 -3.77
CA ALA A 38 -12.11 14.03 -4.98
C ALA A 38 -11.46 15.41 -4.78
N VAL A 39 -10.24 15.56 -5.26
CA VAL A 39 -9.44 16.79 -5.17
C VAL A 39 -8.95 17.14 -6.55
N LYS A 40 -9.03 18.43 -6.92
CA LYS A 40 -8.44 18.92 -8.16
C LYS A 40 -6.91 18.78 -8.10
N LEU A 41 -6.30 18.42 -9.23
CA LEU A 41 -4.85 18.20 -9.29
C LEU A 41 -4.06 19.46 -8.89
N ASP A 42 -4.53 20.63 -9.24
CA ASP A 42 -3.87 21.91 -8.89
C ASP A 42 -3.85 22.19 -7.37
N ASN A 43 -4.73 21.52 -6.61
CA ASN A 43 -4.89 21.73 -5.17
C ASN A 43 -4.38 20.54 -4.33
N PHE A 44 -3.81 19.50 -4.95
CA PHE A 44 -3.45 18.28 -4.23
C PHE A 44 -2.46 18.53 -3.08
N VAL A 45 -1.54 19.48 -3.23
CA VAL A 45 -0.55 19.82 -2.20
C VAL A 45 -1.21 20.27 -0.90
N ASP A 46 -2.31 21.03 -0.98
CA ASP A 46 -3.01 21.53 0.19
C ASP A 46 -3.76 20.41 0.96
N TYR A 47 -4.06 19.30 0.30
CA TYR A 47 -4.63 18.09 0.93
C TYR A 47 -3.56 17.10 1.36
N ALA A 48 -2.42 17.05 0.66
CA ALA A 48 -1.31 16.18 1.01
C ALA A 48 -0.72 16.48 2.40
N LYS A 49 -0.91 17.70 2.93
CA LYS A 49 -0.51 18.04 4.31
C LYS A 49 -1.23 17.20 5.37
N ASP A 50 -2.44 16.73 5.09
CA ASP A 50 -3.29 15.96 6.01
C ASP A 50 -3.21 14.43 5.72
N ALA A 51 -2.39 14.03 4.75
CA ALA A 51 -2.21 12.63 4.37
C ALA A 51 -0.94 12.03 4.98
N ASP A 52 -1.03 10.83 5.54
CA ASP A 52 0.12 10.09 6.05
C ASP A 52 0.86 9.37 4.91
N ILE A 53 0.12 8.98 3.87
CA ILE A 53 0.65 8.28 2.70
C ILE A 53 0.17 8.99 1.42
N LEU A 54 1.09 9.28 0.52
CA LEU A 54 0.81 9.83 -0.79
C LEU A 54 1.28 8.83 -1.85
N ILE A 55 0.38 8.42 -2.75
CA ILE A 55 0.67 7.43 -3.78
C ILE A 55 0.45 8.05 -5.15
N THR A 56 1.43 7.94 -6.03
CA THR A 56 1.36 8.41 -7.41
C THR A 56 1.38 7.24 -8.40
N SER A 57 0.55 7.33 -9.44
CA SER A 57 0.43 6.29 -10.45
C SER A 57 -0.06 6.85 -11.78
N THR A 58 0.50 7.96 -12.24
CA THR A 58 0.05 8.60 -13.48
C THR A 58 0.88 8.15 -14.68
N GLY A 59 0.49 8.54 -15.87
CA GLY A 59 1.26 8.38 -17.09
C GLY A 59 1.86 9.71 -17.56
N ALA A 60 2.14 10.63 -16.66
CA ALA A 60 2.74 11.91 -17.02
C ALA A 60 4.18 11.72 -17.54
N PRO A 61 4.60 12.43 -18.58
CA PRO A 61 5.97 12.35 -19.09
C PRO A 61 6.98 13.16 -18.26
N HIS A 62 6.54 13.81 -17.19
CA HIS A 62 7.36 14.66 -16.31
C HIS A 62 6.93 14.47 -14.87
N TYR A 63 7.79 14.86 -13.93
CA TYR A 63 7.49 14.80 -12.50
C TYR A 63 6.30 15.69 -12.14
N ILE A 64 5.36 15.14 -11.39
CA ILE A 64 4.22 15.85 -10.81
C ILE A 64 4.60 16.44 -9.46
N ILE A 65 5.43 15.72 -8.71
CA ILE A 65 5.97 16.16 -7.42
C ILE A 65 7.45 16.43 -7.61
N THR A 66 7.77 17.71 -7.77
CA THR A 66 9.15 18.19 -7.79
C THR A 66 9.60 18.56 -6.38
N GLU A 67 10.86 18.95 -6.25
CA GLU A 67 11.40 19.49 -4.99
C GLU A 67 10.53 20.63 -4.43
N ARG A 68 9.96 21.47 -5.30
CA ARG A 68 9.10 22.60 -4.93
C ARG A 68 7.81 22.14 -4.25
N GLU A 69 7.09 21.20 -4.86
CA GLU A 69 5.86 20.64 -4.29
C GLU A 69 6.16 19.90 -2.98
N ALA A 70 7.22 19.12 -2.94
CA ALA A 70 7.64 18.38 -1.76
C ALA A 70 8.00 19.33 -0.59
N LYS A 71 8.75 20.39 -0.83
CA LYS A 71 9.05 21.43 0.17
C LYS A 71 7.77 22.10 0.71
N LYS A 72 6.81 22.39 -0.17
CA LYS A 72 5.54 22.97 0.25
C LYS A 72 4.76 22.01 1.14
N ILE A 73 4.68 20.73 0.78
CA ILE A 73 4.02 19.68 1.59
C ILE A 73 4.70 19.58 2.97
N ALA A 74 6.02 19.41 3.01
CA ALA A 74 6.79 19.29 4.25
C ALA A 74 6.59 20.51 5.17
N SER A 75 6.63 21.72 4.61
CA SER A 75 6.37 22.95 5.35
C SER A 75 4.96 23.01 5.97
N LEU A 76 3.94 22.60 5.22
CA LEU A 76 2.55 22.56 5.70
C LEU A 76 2.34 21.51 6.79
N ARG A 77 3.11 20.42 6.79
CA ARG A 77 3.05 19.33 7.77
C ARG A 77 3.76 19.64 9.09
N LYS A 78 4.51 20.74 9.16
CA LYS A 78 5.17 21.20 10.39
C LYS A 78 6.12 20.16 11.04
N GLY A 79 6.79 19.36 10.21
CA GLY A 79 7.73 18.33 10.66
C GLY A 79 7.12 16.94 10.86
N GLU A 80 5.82 16.75 10.64
CA GLU A 80 5.24 15.42 10.62
C GLU A 80 5.68 14.64 9.36
N PRO A 81 6.11 13.38 9.51
CA PRO A 81 6.60 12.60 8.39
C PRO A 81 5.47 12.22 7.41
N ILE A 82 5.85 12.02 6.15
CA ILE A 82 4.97 11.50 5.10
C ILE A 82 5.67 10.39 4.33
N VAL A 83 4.94 9.33 4.04
CA VAL A 83 5.38 8.28 3.12
C VAL A 83 4.89 8.61 1.72
N MET A 84 5.80 8.68 0.77
CA MET A 84 5.49 8.87 -0.65
C MET A 84 5.82 7.60 -1.42
N ILE A 85 4.88 7.10 -2.20
CA ILE A 85 5.01 5.86 -2.97
C ILE A 85 4.77 6.18 -4.45
N ASP A 86 5.81 6.05 -5.26
CA ASP A 86 5.75 6.26 -6.70
C ASP A 86 5.70 4.92 -7.44
N ILE A 87 4.51 4.57 -7.92
CA ILE A 87 4.30 3.38 -8.76
C ILE A 87 4.07 3.72 -10.24
N ALA A 88 4.42 4.95 -10.64
CA ALA A 88 4.29 5.42 -12.01
C ALA A 88 5.49 5.02 -12.89
N VAL A 89 5.21 4.81 -14.16
CA VAL A 89 6.22 4.63 -15.21
C VAL A 89 5.81 5.48 -16.41
N PRO A 90 6.56 6.56 -16.74
CA PRO A 90 7.71 7.12 -16.03
C PRO A 90 7.39 7.60 -14.61
N ARG A 91 8.41 7.91 -13.80
CA ARG A 91 8.23 8.36 -12.41
C ARG A 91 7.48 9.69 -12.32
N ASP A 92 6.59 9.79 -11.35
CA ASP A 92 5.83 10.99 -11.02
C ASP A 92 6.55 11.89 -10.01
N ILE A 93 7.44 11.32 -9.18
CA ILE A 93 8.16 12.02 -8.11
C ILE A 93 9.64 12.15 -8.47
N ASP A 94 10.16 13.37 -8.35
CA ASP A 94 11.58 13.64 -8.55
C ASP A 94 12.40 12.90 -7.47
N PRO A 95 13.43 12.09 -7.86
CA PRO A 95 14.27 11.37 -6.91
C PRO A 95 14.91 12.23 -5.82
N ILE A 96 15.18 13.51 -6.08
CA ILE A 96 15.76 14.45 -5.12
C ILE A 96 14.89 14.60 -3.85
N VAL A 97 13.60 14.28 -3.96
CA VAL A 97 12.65 14.32 -2.83
C VAL A 97 13.01 13.30 -1.75
N ALA A 98 13.72 12.23 -2.09
CA ALA A 98 14.16 11.22 -1.13
C ALA A 98 15.19 11.75 -0.11
N ASP A 99 15.91 12.82 -0.45
CA ASP A 99 16.93 13.44 0.41
C ASP A 99 16.34 14.47 1.38
N MET A 100 15.01 14.66 1.36
CA MET A 100 14.34 15.66 2.19
C MET A 100 13.93 15.10 3.55
N ASP A 101 14.20 15.85 4.61
CA ASP A 101 13.81 15.49 5.97
C ASP A 101 12.30 15.31 6.11
N GLY A 102 11.89 14.22 6.76
CA GLY A 102 10.49 13.90 7.01
C GLY A 102 9.73 13.30 5.81
N ILE A 103 10.41 13.05 4.68
CA ILE A 103 9.82 12.38 3.53
C ILE A 103 10.47 11.00 3.35
N TYR A 104 9.66 9.97 3.30
CA TYR A 104 10.09 8.59 3.00
C TYR A 104 9.59 8.22 1.62
N LEU A 105 10.47 8.29 0.62
CA LEU A 105 10.14 7.98 -0.77
C LEU A 105 10.43 6.52 -1.10
N PHE A 106 9.41 5.82 -1.56
CA PHE A 106 9.50 4.48 -2.13
C PHE A 106 9.09 4.51 -3.60
N ASN A 107 9.78 3.77 -4.42
CA ASN A 107 9.43 3.55 -5.81
C ASN A 107 9.10 2.08 -6.06
N ILE A 108 8.75 1.72 -7.29
CA ILE A 108 8.38 0.35 -7.65
C ILE A 108 9.52 -0.64 -7.37
N ASP A 109 10.78 -0.25 -7.60
CA ASP A 109 11.94 -1.10 -7.37
C ASP A 109 12.14 -1.37 -5.87
N SER A 110 11.94 -0.35 -5.02
CA SER A 110 11.97 -0.48 -3.56
C SER A 110 10.85 -1.38 -3.03
N LEU A 111 9.69 -1.37 -3.69
CA LEU A 111 8.57 -2.24 -3.32
C LEU A 111 8.81 -3.70 -3.70
N GLU A 112 9.54 -3.97 -4.78
CA GLU A 112 9.91 -5.34 -5.15
C GLU A 112 10.76 -6.02 -4.07
N SER A 113 11.74 -5.33 -3.51
CA SER A 113 12.55 -5.88 -2.41
C SER A 113 11.71 -6.20 -1.16
N VAL A 114 10.77 -5.33 -0.81
CA VAL A 114 9.84 -5.58 0.32
C VAL A 114 8.93 -6.79 0.05
N VAL A 115 8.49 -6.98 -1.19
CA VAL A 115 7.68 -8.14 -1.58
C VAL A 115 8.49 -9.43 -1.47
N GLU A 116 9.75 -9.44 -1.89
CA GLU A 116 10.64 -10.60 -1.79
C GLU A 116 10.91 -10.97 -0.33
N GLU A 117 11.21 -9.99 0.53
CA GLU A 117 11.39 -10.21 1.97
C GLU A 117 10.13 -10.80 2.62
N ASN A 118 8.96 -10.23 2.33
CA ASN A 118 7.69 -10.73 2.83
C ASN A 118 7.36 -12.15 2.34
N LYS A 119 7.74 -12.47 1.10
CA LYS A 119 7.56 -13.81 0.54
C LYS A 119 8.44 -14.82 1.26
N ALA A 120 9.71 -14.51 1.50
CA ALA A 120 10.62 -15.38 2.24
C ALA A 120 10.13 -15.63 3.68
N GLN A 121 9.63 -14.59 4.37
CA GLN A 121 9.03 -14.76 5.70
C GLN A 121 7.81 -15.66 5.68
N ARG A 122 6.92 -15.53 4.70
CA ARG A 122 5.74 -16.40 4.57
C ARG A 122 6.10 -17.84 4.29
N GLU A 123 7.13 -18.09 3.48
CA GLU A 123 7.65 -19.43 3.23
C GLU A 123 8.21 -20.06 4.52
N GLU A 124 8.96 -19.30 5.31
CA GLU A 124 9.45 -19.76 6.62
C GLU A 124 8.31 -20.08 7.60
N GLU A 125 7.29 -19.22 7.67
CA GLU A 125 6.10 -19.47 8.49
C GLU A 125 5.30 -20.69 8.01
N ALA A 126 5.19 -20.91 6.71
CA ALA A 126 4.55 -22.09 6.14
C ALA A 126 5.30 -23.38 6.55
N HIS A 127 6.63 -23.39 6.45
CA HIS A 127 7.44 -24.53 6.93
C HIS A 127 7.30 -24.78 8.42
N ARG A 128 7.11 -23.75 9.24
CA ARG A 128 6.83 -23.91 10.68
C ARG A 128 5.44 -24.47 10.95
N ALA A 129 4.49 -24.25 10.05
CA ALA A 129 3.13 -24.76 10.18
C ALA A 129 3.00 -26.24 9.74
N GLU A 130 3.85 -26.72 8.83
CA GLU A 130 3.82 -28.10 8.34
C GLU A 130 3.83 -29.17 9.46
N PRO A 131 4.73 -29.11 10.47
CA PRO A 131 4.72 -30.07 11.57
C PRO A 131 3.39 -30.07 12.34
N ILE A 132 2.80 -28.89 12.57
CA ILE A 132 1.52 -28.78 13.30
C ILE A 132 0.40 -29.48 12.53
N ILE A 133 0.39 -29.35 11.21
CA ILE A 133 -0.58 -30.03 10.34
C ILE A 133 -0.35 -31.57 10.40
N HIS A 134 0.91 -31.98 10.37
CA HIS A 134 1.27 -33.41 10.42
C HIS A 134 0.81 -34.05 11.73
N ASP A 135 1.13 -33.42 12.86
CA ASP A 135 0.71 -33.87 14.19
C ASP A 135 -0.83 -33.97 14.31
N ALA A 136 -1.54 -32.98 13.78
CA ALA A 136 -3.01 -32.98 13.77
C ALA A 136 -3.60 -34.08 12.89
N ILE A 137 -2.95 -34.40 11.77
CA ILE A 137 -3.36 -35.53 10.90
C ILE A 137 -3.12 -36.89 11.63
N GLU A 138 -1.97 -37.09 12.28
CA GLU A 138 -1.68 -38.28 13.02
C GLU A 138 -2.69 -38.48 14.15
N GLU A 139 -2.98 -37.44 14.93
CA GLU A 139 -3.99 -37.50 15.99
C GLU A 139 -5.39 -37.88 15.46
N LEU A 140 -5.77 -37.33 14.30
CA LEU A 140 -7.04 -37.63 13.63
C LEU A 140 -7.09 -39.11 13.18
N LEU A 141 -6.02 -39.58 12.56
CA LEU A 141 -5.93 -41.00 12.12
C LEU A 141 -6.00 -41.96 13.27
N ASP A 142 -5.34 -41.67 14.39
CA ASP A 142 -5.44 -42.46 15.62
C ASP A 142 -6.87 -42.51 16.13
N LYS A 143 -7.55 -41.40 16.24
CA LYS A 143 -8.97 -41.33 16.64
C LYS A 143 -9.88 -42.16 15.72
N LEU A 144 -9.65 -42.07 14.40
CA LEU A 144 -10.41 -42.85 13.43
C LEU A 144 -10.14 -44.37 13.57
N SER A 145 -8.92 -44.81 13.88
CA SER A 145 -8.57 -46.21 14.09
C SER A 145 -9.31 -46.80 15.30
N TYR A 146 -9.47 -46.02 16.37
CA TYR A 146 -10.25 -46.45 17.55
C TYR A 146 -11.75 -46.62 17.25
N LEU A 147 -12.30 -45.86 16.31
CA LEU A 147 -13.71 -45.98 15.91
C LEU A 147 -13.99 -47.21 15.05
N THR A 148 -13.00 -47.70 14.30
CA THR A 148 -13.13 -48.89 13.44
C THR A 148 -12.90 -50.20 14.18
N VAL A 149 -12.36 -50.20 15.40
CA VAL A 149 -12.01 -51.40 16.21
C VAL A 149 -13.05 -51.69 17.30
N ARG A 150 -14.24 -51.08 17.35
CA ARG A 150 -15.32 -51.53 18.25
C ARG A 150 -16.01 -52.75 17.65
N PRO A 151 -15.78 -53.98 18.14
CA PRO A 151 -16.62 -55.10 17.82
C PRO A 151 -17.99 -54.91 18.45
N MET A 152 -19.05 -55.24 17.69
CA MET A 152 -20.42 -55.36 18.21
C MET A 152 -20.49 -56.43 19.29
#